data_ea0da42459837acc200cf49775737356
#
_entry.id   ea0da42459837acc200cf49775737356
#
_cell.length_a   1.000
_cell.length_b   1.000
_cell.length_c   1.000
_cell.angle_alpha   90.00
_cell.angle_beta   90.00
_cell.angle_gamma   90.00
#
_symmetry.space_group_name_H-M   'P 1'
#
loop_
_entity.id
_entity.type
_entity.pdbx_description
1 polymer ?
#
loop_
_entity_poly.entity_id
_entity_poly.type
_entity_poly.pdbx_seq_one_letter_code
_entity_poly.pdbx_strand_id
1 'polypeptide(L)'
;MNPQYVKMEKEEQKSILDYISLSTKEDSLSKILPSKIDTPKISLIIPLYNSEKTLIPLINSIQNQTLKELEIILINDNSSDKTESLLTKLKKEDTRIITITNKIRRGVLFNIINTGLQAKGEYIIFLYQDDFFTSNDVLEKLYDIATKKFEEKIDTVNYRICISLYNKDQIESLNYIPTVNLNNVNKILKSPDIFLNYFQKKRDITESRFIFDKMYKRELIQKAADLIGPQIWNQILSFGYEFLFAFAVMKQCNSFINIKDICYCHKIKDESTMWEIDGDRLKYNEDSNKKIGDYMLVLERMLQLTENEKDNGEFRENILKELLEEKYLKSIARSIFYDKFITLFEKIYNWKYADKDTKKRTKENIKTIISYKIESGKKFINLLAS
;
A
#
# COMPACT_ATOMS: atom_id res chain seq x y z
N MET A 1 4.73 6.15 -13.21
CA MET A 1 3.65 7.14 -13.48
C MET A 1 3.72 8.20 -12.42
N ASN A 2 3.78 9.47 -12.78
CA ASN A 2 3.56 10.54 -11.80
C ASN A 2 2.12 10.40 -11.31
N PRO A 3 1.84 10.22 -10.01
CA PRO A 3 0.50 10.43 -9.52
C PRO A 3 0.09 11.84 -9.95
N GLN A 4 -0.99 11.96 -10.70
CA GLN A 4 -1.56 13.26 -10.98
C GLN A 4 -2.17 13.74 -9.66
N TYR A 5 -1.43 14.61 -8.96
CA TYR A 5 -1.97 15.27 -7.77
C TYR A 5 -3.10 16.18 -8.21
N VAL A 6 -4.23 16.01 -7.55
CA VAL A 6 -5.34 16.94 -7.73
C VAL A 6 -5.30 17.95 -6.58
N LYS A 7 -5.33 19.22 -6.93
CA LYS A 7 -5.33 20.29 -5.94
C LYS A 7 -6.57 20.19 -5.06
N MET A 8 -6.38 20.20 -3.76
CA MET A 8 -7.49 20.18 -2.81
C MET A 8 -8.22 21.51 -2.76
N GLU A 9 -9.52 21.49 -2.48
CA GLU A 9 -10.30 22.67 -2.20
C GLU A 9 -9.76 23.39 -0.94
N LYS A 10 -9.78 24.73 -0.95
CA LYS A 10 -9.20 25.54 0.15
C LYS A 10 -9.83 25.26 1.51
N GLU A 11 -11.14 24.96 1.55
CA GLU A 11 -11.84 24.63 2.80
C GLU A 11 -11.41 23.27 3.35
N GLU A 12 -11.28 22.26 2.49
CA GLU A 12 -10.75 20.94 2.87
C GLU A 12 -9.31 21.07 3.39
N GLN A 13 -8.44 21.80 2.67
CA GLN A 13 -7.06 22.06 3.11
C GLN A 13 -7.02 22.70 4.49
N LYS A 14 -7.82 23.74 4.72
CA LYS A 14 -7.87 24.48 5.99
C LYS A 14 -8.29 23.55 7.13
N SER A 15 -9.36 22.78 6.95
CA SER A 15 -9.86 21.83 7.96
C SER A 15 -8.79 20.81 8.38
N ILE A 16 -8.07 20.27 7.41
CA ILE A 16 -7.00 19.28 7.69
C ILE A 16 -5.80 19.95 8.36
N LEU A 17 -5.39 21.15 7.92
CA LEU A 17 -4.29 21.91 8.54
C LEU A 17 -4.60 22.29 9.98
N ASP A 18 -5.82 22.74 10.27
CA ASP A 18 -6.29 23.06 11.62
C ASP A 18 -6.23 21.79 12.51
N TYR A 19 -6.69 20.65 11.99
CA TYR A 19 -6.62 19.37 12.71
C TYR A 19 -5.18 18.92 12.99
N ILE A 20 -4.28 19.01 12.00
CA ILE A 20 -2.86 18.68 12.17
C ILE A 20 -2.21 19.56 13.23
N SER A 21 -2.47 20.87 13.18
CA SER A 21 -1.96 21.83 14.16
C SER A 21 -2.38 21.50 15.60
N LEU A 22 -3.58 20.95 15.79
CA LEU A 22 -4.06 20.50 17.10
C LEU A 22 -3.43 19.17 17.52
N SER A 23 -3.26 18.22 16.59
CA SER A 23 -2.75 16.88 16.88
C SER A 23 -1.24 16.81 17.09
N THR A 24 -0.47 17.78 16.61
CA THR A 24 0.99 17.82 16.77
C THR A 24 1.47 18.42 18.10
N LYS A 25 0.58 18.99 18.92
CA LYS A 25 0.95 19.52 20.24
C LYS A 25 1.16 18.37 21.22
N GLU A 26 2.35 18.29 21.83
CA GLU A 26 2.69 17.25 22.81
C GLU A 26 1.76 17.22 24.04
N ASP A 27 1.15 18.36 24.41
CA ASP A 27 0.26 18.49 25.57
C ASP A 27 -1.17 17.95 25.33
N SER A 28 -1.51 17.50 24.12
CA SER A 28 -2.86 17.04 23.78
C SER A 28 -3.11 15.54 24.05
N LEU A 29 -2.20 14.84 24.71
CA LEU A 29 -2.42 13.48 25.20
C LEU A 29 -3.58 13.44 26.20
N SER A 30 -4.80 13.41 25.69
CA SER A 30 -5.98 13.23 26.54
C SER A 30 -5.87 11.85 27.22
N LYS A 31 -5.80 11.85 28.55
CA LYS A 31 -5.81 10.65 29.39
C LYS A 31 -7.12 9.91 29.20
N ILE A 32 -7.23 9.14 28.14
CA ILE A 32 -8.37 8.24 27.95
C ILE A 32 -7.85 6.85 28.27
N LEU A 33 -8.20 6.36 29.44
CA LEU A 33 -7.97 4.99 29.87
C LEU A 33 -9.25 4.17 29.70
N PRO A 34 -9.52 3.57 28.55
CA PRO A 34 -10.56 2.55 28.48
C PRO A 34 -10.04 1.26 29.10
N SER A 35 -10.93 0.54 29.75
CA SER A 35 -10.74 -0.86 30.14
C SER A 35 -10.32 -1.71 28.92
N LYS A 36 -9.63 -2.83 29.13
CA LYS A 36 -9.35 -3.83 28.10
C LYS A 36 -10.62 -4.11 27.30
N ILE A 37 -10.57 -3.88 25.99
CA ILE A 37 -11.70 -4.11 25.11
C ILE A 37 -11.66 -5.57 24.66
N ASP A 38 -12.61 -6.37 25.12
CA ASP A 38 -12.68 -7.80 24.78
C ASP A 38 -13.06 -8.03 23.30
N THR A 39 -13.84 -7.11 22.72
CA THR A 39 -14.30 -7.18 21.32
C THR A 39 -14.09 -5.85 20.62
N PRO A 40 -12.89 -5.57 20.10
CA PRO A 40 -12.65 -4.34 19.36
C PRO A 40 -13.42 -4.33 18.02
N LYS A 41 -13.91 -3.17 17.65
CA LYS A 41 -14.54 -2.96 16.33
C LYS A 41 -13.51 -2.91 15.21
N ILE A 42 -12.39 -2.21 15.46
CA ILE A 42 -11.31 -2.05 14.48
C ILE A 42 -9.97 -2.37 15.16
N SER A 43 -9.14 -3.16 14.46
CA SER A 43 -7.73 -3.32 14.78
C SER A 43 -6.91 -2.43 13.85
N LEU A 44 -6.12 -1.52 14.43
CA LEU A 44 -5.15 -0.69 13.73
C LEU A 44 -3.79 -1.38 13.78
N ILE A 45 -3.23 -1.74 12.65
CA ILE A 45 -1.96 -2.47 12.54
C ILE A 45 -0.91 -1.55 11.95
N ILE A 46 0.16 -1.32 12.71
CA ILE A 46 1.16 -0.28 12.44
C ILE A 46 2.57 -0.88 12.51
N PRO A 47 3.15 -1.32 11.38
CA PRO A 47 4.56 -1.71 11.31
C PRO A 47 5.46 -0.48 11.49
N LEU A 48 6.47 -0.61 12.34
CA LEU A 48 7.38 0.46 12.74
C LEU A 48 8.83 0.06 12.48
N TYR A 49 9.60 0.97 11.90
CA TYR A 49 11.04 0.84 11.77
C TYR A 49 11.71 2.21 11.87
N ASN A 50 12.50 2.43 12.96
CA ASN A 50 13.15 3.70 13.26
C ASN A 50 12.18 4.89 13.28
N SER A 51 11.16 4.82 14.16
CA SER A 51 9.99 5.70 14.18
C SER A 51 9.98 6.70 15.33
N GLU A 52 11.08 6.85 16.08
CA GLU A 52 11.13 7.71 17.28
C GLU A 52 10.65 9.15 17.02
N LYS A 53 10.88 9.67 15.81
CA LYS A 53 10.55 11.06 15.44
C LYS A 53 9.20 11.22 14.74
N THR A 54 8.57 10.13 14.30
CA THR A 54 7.41 10.21 13.40
C THR A 54 6.13 9.65 13.99
N LEU A 55 6.22 8.81 15.01
CA LEU A 55 5.10 8.04 15.53
C LEU A 55 4.08 8.88 16.32
N ILE A 56 4.51 9.91 17.02
CA ILE A 56 3.63 10.67 17.94
C ILE A 56 2.44 11.32 17.24
N PRO A 57 2.56 12.01 16.10
CA PRO A 57 1.40 12.57 15.38
C PRO A 57 0.35 11.51 15.01
N LEU A 58 0.80 10.33 14.56
CA LEU A 58 -0.12 9.23 14.27
C LEU A 58 -0.86 8.78 15.53
N ILE A 59 -0.14 8.51 16.63
CA ILE A 59 -0.77 8.06 17.88
C ILE A 59 -1.75 9.10 18.41
N ASN A 60 -1.42 10.38 18.38
CA ASN A 60 -2.35 11.45 18.78
C ASN A 60 -3.61 11.43 17.92
N SER A 61 -3.48 11.27 16.60
CA SER A 61 -4.64 11.21 15.69
C SER A 61 -5.54 10.00 15.96
N ILE A 62 -4.97 8.87 16.43
CA ILE A 62 -5.71 7.67 16.81
C ILE A 62 -6.41 7.86 18.19
N GLN A 63 -5.69 8.40 19.16
CA GLN A 63 -6.23 8.61 20.51
C GLN A 63 -7.41 9.58 20.53
N ASN A 64 -7.38 10.58 19.64
CA ASN A 64 -8.45 11.57 19.49
C ASN A 64 -9.68 11.04 18.74
N GLN A 65 -9.67 9.82 18.17
CA GLN A 65 -10.84 9.27 17.49
C GLN A 65 -12.04 9.12 18.42
N THR A 66 -13.24 9.39 17.88
CA THR A 66 -14.51 9.24 18.63
C THR A 66 -14.81 7.78 18.91
N LEU A 67 -14.51 6.87 17.98
CA LEU A 67 -14.60 5.43 18.19
C LEU A 67 -13.53 4.98 19.19
N LYS A 68 -13.95 4.40 20.34
CA LYS A 68 -13.04 3.97 21.40
C LYS A 68 -12.75 2.48 21.41
N GLU A 69 -13.60 1.65 20.80
CA GLU A 69 -13.47 0.20 20.72
C GLU A 69 -12.40 -0.19 19.66
N LEU A 70 -11.16 0.18 19.94
CA LEU A 70 -10.00 -0.03 19.08
C LEU A 70 -8.99 -0.97 19.72
N GLU A 71 -8.38 -1.81 18.90
CA GLU A 71 -7.14 -2.52 19.19
C GLU A 71 -6.02 -1.84 18.39
N ILE A 72 -4.98 -1.35 19.06
CA ILE A 72 -3.88 -0.60 18.42
C ILE A 72 -2.62 -1.45 18.53
N ILE A 73 -2.16 -2.04 17.44
CA ILE A 73 -1.04 -2.98 17.42
C ILE A 73 0.17 -2.32 16.77
N LEU A 74 1.16 -2.00 17.59
CA LEU A 74 2.43 -1.37 17.19
C LEU A 74 3.50 -2.45 17.07
N ILE A 75 4.05 -2.65 15.87
CA ILE A 75 5.01 -3.71 15.58
C ILE A 75 6.38 -3.10 15.34
N ASN A 76 7.28 -3.18 16.31
CA ASN A 76 8.66 -2.78 16.17
C ASN A 76 9.43 -3.82 15.35
N ASP A 77 9.75 -3.51 14.10
CA ASP A 77 10.45 -4.40 13.18
C ASP A 77 11.98 -4.33 13.33
N ASN A 78 12.45 -4.52 14.59
CA ASN A 78 13.87 -4.47 14.96
C ASN A 78 14.51 -3.09 14.73
N SER A 79 13.90 -2.03 15.26
CA SER A 79 14.44 -0.67 15.20
C SER A 79 15.73 -0.54 16.01
N SER A 80 16.63 0.34 15.55
CA SER A 80 17.91 0.66 16.21
C SER A 80 17.90 2.00 16.96
N ASP A 81 16.81 2.79 16.80
CA ASP A 81 16.60 4.07 17.49
C ASP A 81 15.82 3.90 18.81
N LYS A 82 15.26 4.98 19.36
CA LYS A 82 14.49 4.95 20.61
C LYS A 82 13.03 4.49 20.44
N THR A 83 12.67 3.89 19.29
CA THR A 83 11.29 3.40 19.04
C THR A 83 10.82 2.48 20.16
N GLU A 84 11.62 1.51 20.62
CA GLU A 84 11.23 0.57 21.68
C GLU A 84 10.91 1.27 23.01
N SER A 85 11.71 2.28 23.38
CA SER A 85 11.47 3.07 24.60
C SER A 85 10.15 3.86 24.49
N LEU A 86 9.88 4.40 23.30
CA LEU A 86 8.62 5.11 23.02
C LEU A 86 7.42 4.17 23.12
N LEU A 87 7.50 2.98 22.56
CA LEU A 87 6.42 1.98 22.64
C LEU A 87 6.14 1.57 24.09
N THR A 88 7.17 1.42 24.90
CA THR A 88 7.03 1.12 26.33
C THR A 88 6.25 2.22 27.07
N LYS A 89 6.50 3.49 26.72
CA LYS A 89 5.77 4.63 27.27
C LYS A 89 4.32 4.61 26.83
N LEU A 90 4.07 4.56 25.52
CA LEU A 90 2.72 4.59 24.93
C LEU A 90 1.80 3.48 25.46
N LYS A 91 2.33 2.25 25.61
CA LYS A 91 1.58 1.13 26.17
C LYS A 91 1.13 1.35 27.62
N LYS A 92 1.88 2.13 28.40
CA LYS A 92 1.49 2.49 29.78
C LYS A 92 0.40 3.57 29.81
N GLU A 93 0.38 4.44 28.79
CA GLU A 93 -0.53 5.57 28.70
C GLU A 93 -1.89 5.20 28.07
N ASP A 94 -1.92 4.21 27.18
CA ASP A 94 -3.15 3.76 26.51
C ASP A 94 -3.25 2.22 26.53
N THR A 95 -4.23 1.70 27.27
CA THR A 95 -4.42 0.24 27.44
C THR A 95 -4.89 -0.48 26.19
N ARG A 96 -5.30 0.25 25.15
CA ARG A 96 -5.65 -0.32 23.84
C ARG A 96 -4.42 -0.68 23.02
N ILE A 97 -3.24 -0.17 23.41
CA ILE A 97 -1.97 -0.38 22.70
C ILE A 97 -1.38 -1.74 23.07
N ILE A 98 -1.15 -2.54 22.05
CA ILE A 98 -0.42 -3.80 22.08
C ILE A 98 0.90 -3.58 21.34
N THR A 99 2.02 -3.97 21.93
CA THR A 99 3.34 -3.85 21.31
C THR A 99 3.91 -5.23 21.00
N ILE A 100 4.47 -5.38 19.80
CA ILE A 100 5.17 -6.56 19.34
C ILE A 100 6.56 -6.12 18.90
N THR A 101 7.62 -6.81 19.33
CA THR A 101 9.00 -6.51 18.91
C THR A 101 9.61 -7.73 18.23
N ASN A 102 9.98 -7.57 16.96
CA ASN A 102 10.68 -8.60 16.19
C ASN A 102 12.14 -8.66 16.57
N LYS A 103 12.69 -9.85 16.78
CA LYS A 103 14.13 -10.05 17.06
C LYS A 103 15.02 -9.77 15.84
N ILE A 104 14.46 -9.91 14.63
CA ILE A 104 15.09 -9.61 13.35
C ILE A 104 14.08 -8.87 12.48
N ARG A 105 14.55 -8.05 11.55
CA ARG A 105 13.69 -7.37 10.58
C ARG A 105 12.95 -8.37 9.71
N ARG A 106 11.63 -8.22 9.59
CA ARG A 106 10.73 -9.12 8.86
C ARG A 106 10.08 -8.47 7.63
N GLY A 107 10.05 -7.14 7.59
CA GLY A 107 9.42 -6.38 6.51
C GLY A 107 7.91 -6.19 6.71
N VAL A 108 7.37 -5.22 5.95
CA VAL A 108 5.98 -4.77 6.13
C VAL A 108 4.97 -5.88 5.82
N LEU A 109 5.13 -6.61 4.72
CA LEU A 109 4.17 -7.66 4.31
C LEU A 109 4.02 -8.75 5.37
N PHE A 110 5.14 -9.23 5.93
CA PHE A 110 5.12 -10.18 7.04
C PHE A 110 4.36 -9.61 8.24
N ASN A 111 4.70 -8.40 8.64
CA ASN A 111 4.14 -7.77 9.84
C ASN A 111 2.63 -7.58 9.70
N ILE A 112 2.12 -7.08 8.57
CA ILE A 112 0.68 -6.86 8.37
C ILE A 112 -0.09 -8.17 8.30
N ILE A 113 0.41 -9.18 7.63
CA ILE A 113 -0.27 -10.49 7.50
C ILE A 113 -0.23 -11.21 8.85
N ASN A 114 0.97 -11.45 9.40
CA ASN A 114 1.10 -12.21 10.66
C ASN A 114 0.32 -11.59 11.82
N THR A 115 0.29 -10.26 11.90
CA THR A 115 -0.47 -9.55 12.93
C THR A 115 -1.96 -9.54 12.61
N GLY A 116 -2.34 -9.36 11.34
CA GLY A 116 -3.72 -9.39 10.91
C GLY A 116 -4.42 -10.74 11.18
N LEU A 117 -3.68 -11.84 11.08
CA LEU A 117 -4.18 -13.18 11.44
C LEU A 117 -4.48 -13.32 12.94
N GLN A 118 -3.87 -12.52 13.81
CA GLN A 118 -4.00 -12.56 15.26
C GLN A 118 -4.90 -11.44 15.81
N ALA A 119 -5.19 -10.43 15.00
CA ALA A 119 -6.02 -9.29 15.36
C ALA A 119 -7.45 -9.71 15.72
N LYS A 120 -8.08 -9.00 16.67
CA LYS A 120 -9.41 -9.33 17.20
C LYS A 120 -10.53 -8.44 16.66
N GLY A 121 -10.20 -7.28 16.07
CA GLY A 121 -11.17 -6.35 15.51
C GLY A 121 -12.02 -7.00 14.42
N GLU A 122 -13.25 -6.58 14.32
CA GLU A 122 -14.13 -7.01 13.22
C GLU A 122 -13.58 -6.56 11.86
N TYR A 123 -12.99 -5.36 11.86
CA TYR A 123 -12.29 -4.78 10.72
C TYR A 123 -10.83 -4.49 11.05
N ILE A 124 -10.02 -4.36 10.00
CA ILE A 124 -8.58 -4.04 10.09
C ILE A 124 -8.30 -2.82 9.21
N ILE A 125 -7.49 -1.90 9.71
CA ILE A 125 -6.87 -0.82 8.96
C ILE A 125 -5.36 -0.91 9.16
N PHE A 126 -4.61 -0.86 8.06
CA PHE A 126 -3.16 -0.75 8.09
C PHE A 126 -2.78 0.72 8.01
N LEU A 127 -1.78 1.13 8.80
CA LEU A 127 -1.31 2.51 8.85
C LEU A 127 0.20 2.55 8.74
N TYR A 128 0.73 3.60 8.12
CA TYR A 128 2.16 3.88 8.13
C TYR A 128 2.55 4.78 9.31
N GLN A 129 3.78 4.62 9.77
CA GLN A 129 4.30 5.20 11.02
C GLN A 129 4.40 6.72 11.06
N ASP A 130 4.30 7.38 9.91
CA ASP A 130 4.48 8.82 9.75
C ASP A 130 3.24 9.54 9.21
N ASP A 131 2.16 8.82 9.05
CA ASP A 131 0.88 9.30 8.56
C ASP A 131 -0.08 9.67 9.71
N PHE A 132 -1.28 10.12 9.41
CA PHE A 132 -2.29 10.45 10.41
C PHE A 132 -3.71 10.51 9.82
N PHE A 133 -4.74 10.38 10.67
CA PHE A 133 -6.14 10.61 10.29
C PHE A 133 -6.42 12.11 10.15
N THR A 134 -7.37 12.46 9.29
CA THR A 134 -7.70 13.86 8.94
C THR A 134 -8.77 14.50 9.81
N SER A 135 -9.48 13.70 10.62
CA SER A 135 -10.45 14.16 11.61
C SER A 135 -10.66 13.15 12.74
N ASN A 136 -11.32 13.57 13.82
CA ASN A 136 -11.54 12.72 15.00
C ASN A 136 -12.62 11.64 14.79
N ASP A 137 -13.44 11.73 13.77
CA ASP A 137 -14.60 10.86 13.55
C ASP A 137 -14.41 9.86 12.40
N VAL A 138 -13.21 9.78 11.83
CA VAL A 138 -12.90 8.91 10.69
C VAL A 138 -13.25 7.46 10.98
N LEU A 139 -12.75 6.90 12.07
CA LEU A 139 -12.93 5.48 12.37
C LEU A 139 -14.39 5.11 12.66
N GLU A 140 -15.12 6.01 13.32
CA GLU A 140 -16.55 5.82 13.55
C GLU A 140 -17.34 5.84 12.25
N LYS A 141 -17.09 6.82 11.39
CA LYS A 141 -17.70 6.90 10.05
C LYS A 141 -17.44 5.66 9.19
N LEU A 142 -16.18 5.20 9.14
CA LEU A 142 -15.84 4.01 8.36
C LEU A 142 -16.55 2.77 8.88
N TYR A 143 -16.57 2.59 10.20
CA TYR A 143 -17.24 1.45 10.82
C TYR A 143 -18.76 1.49 10.59
N ASP A 144 -19.39 2.65 10.73
CA ASP A 144 -20.83 2.82 10.51
C ASP A 144 -21.22 2.60 9.04
N ILE A 145 -20.39 3.04 8.11
CA ILE A 145 -20.60 2.75 6.68
C ILE A 145 -20.53 1.24 6.43
N ALA A 146 -19.57 0.56 7.03
CA ALA A 146 -19.40 -0.88 6.82
C ALA A 146 -20.48 -1.74 7.46
N THR A 147 -21.10 -1.28 8.57
CA THR A 147 -21.95 -2.14 9.42
C THR A 147 -23.39 -1.69 9.57
N LYS A 148 -23.69 -0.39 9.36
CA LYS A 148 -25.00 0.17 9.67
C LYS A 148 -25.72 0.81 8.46
N LYS A 149 -24.95 1.25 7.46
CA LYS A 149 -25.49 2.02 6.34
C LYS A 149 -26.28 1.18 5.32
N PHE A 150 -26.01 -0.12 5.25
CA PHE A 150 -26.57 -1.05 4.29
C PHE A 150 -27.15 -2.26 5.00
N GLU A 151 -28.02 -3.02 4.33
CA GLU A 151 -28.64 -4.25 4.88
C GLU A 151 -27.60 -5.34 5.19
N GLU A 152 -26.49 -5.35 4.45
CA GLU A 152 -25.40 -6.27 4.66
C GLU A 152 -24.11 -5.53 5.06
N LYS A 153 -23.25 -6.22 5.81
CA LYS A 153 -21.92 -5.71 6.15
C LYS A 153 -21.01 -5.69 4.93
N ILE A 154 -20.31 -4.58 4.74
CA ILE A 154 -19.39 -4.38 3.63
C ILE A 154 -18.02 -4.97 3.96
N ASP A 155 -17.46 -5.76 3.05
CA ASP A 155 -16.16 -6.40 3.24
C ASP A 155 -14.99 -5.42 3.19
N THR A 156 -15.07 -4.41 2.31
CA THR A 156 -14.01 -3.40 2.17
C THR A 156 -14.59 -2.01 1.93
N VAL A 157 -14.17 -1.04 2.73
CA VAL A 157 -14.45 0.38 2.55
C VAL A 157 -13.18 1.08 2.10
N ASN A 158 -13.18 1.65 0.89
CA ASN A 158 -12.09 2.44 0.33
C ASN A 158 -12.38 3.94 0.48
N TYR A 159 -11.41 4.70 0.95
CA TYR A 159 -11.52 6.13 1.21
C TYR A 159 -10.43 6.93 0.50
N ARG A 160 -10.64 8.25 0.39
CA ARG A 160 -9.64 9.14 -0.20
C ARG A 160 -8.53 9.42 0.80
N ILE A 161 -7.34 9.60 0.25
CA ILE A 161 -6.17 10.06 1.00
C ILE A 161 -5.71 11.41 0.49
N CYS A 162 -5.24 12.26 1.38
CA CYS A 162 -4.46 13.43 1.01
C CYS A 162 -2.96 13.14 1.14
N ILE A 163 -2.18 13.93 0.43
CA ILE A 163 -0.72 13.94 0.55
C ILE A 163 -0.31 15.26 1.15
N SER A 164 0.51 15.20 2.18
CA SER A 164 1.21 16.36 2.71
C SER A 164 2.67 16.34 2.24
N LEU A 165 3.05 17.39 1.51
CA LEU A 165 4.43 17.64 1.14
C LEU A 165 5.08 18.49 2.22
N TYR A 166 6.26 18.12 2.67
CA TYR A 166 6.98 18.77 3.76
C TYR A 166 8.26 19.42 3.24
N ASN A 167 8.46 20.67 3.64
CA ASN A 167 9.71 21.40 3.51
C ASN A 167 10.19 21.80 4.90
N LYS A 168 11.35 21.30 5.34
CA LYS A 168 11.94 21.58 6.66
C LYS A 168 10.94 21.44 7.82
N ASP A 169 10.22 20.32 7.86
CA ASP A 169 9.20 19.97 8.87
C ASP A 169 7.92 20.83 8.86
N GLN A 170 7.75 21.71 7.89
CA GLN A 170 6.50 22.44 7.67
C GLN A 170 5.74 21.86 6.47
N ILE A 171 4.40 21.84 6.56
CA ILE A 171 3.57 21.42 5.44
C ILE A 171 3.60 22.52 4.39
N GLU A 172 4.19 22.22 3.22
CA GLU A 172 4.26 23.13 2.10
C GLU A 172 2.96 23.14 1.27
N SER A 173 2.41 21.95 1.07
CA SER A 173 1.15 21.81 0.33
C SER A 173 0.38 20.55 0.74
N LEU A 174 -0.95 20.61 0.58
CA LEU A 174 -1.85 19.48 0.68
C LEU A 174 -2.49 19.24 -0.69
N ASN A 175 -2.35 18.01 -1.16
CA ASN A 175 -2.98 17.55 -2.39
C ASN A 175 -3.69 16.22 -2.09
N TYR A 176 -4.42 15.65 -3.03
CA TYR A 176 -4.94 14.29 -2.87
C TYR A 176 -4.52 13.39 -4.03
N ILE A 177 -4.37 12.10 -3.72
CA ILE A 177 -4.20 11.08 -4.74
C ILE A 177 -5.60 10.60 -5.13
N PRO A 178 -5.91 10.43 -6.42
CA PRO A 178 -7.18 9.87 -6.86
C PRO A 178 -7.23 8.36 -6.59
N THR A 179 -7.29 7.97 -5.30
CA THR A 179 -7.37 6.57 -4.86
C THR A 179 -8.78 5.99 -4.97
N VAL A 180 -9.77 6.86 -5.19
CA VAL A 180 -11.19 6.51 -5.25
C VAL A 180 -11.76 6.88 -6.61
N ASN A 181 -12.44 5.91 -7.22
CA ASN A 181 -13.22 6.19 -8.41
C ASN A 181 -14.49 6.96 -8.08
N LEU A 182 -14.47 8.27 -8.30
CA LEU A 182 -15.58 9.17 -8.00
C LEU A 182 -16.88 8.82 -8.74
N ASN A 183 -16.81 8.10 -9.87
CA ASN A 183 -18.03 7.64 -10.58
C ASN A 183 -18.76 6.50 -9.86
N ASN A 184 -18.11 5.82 -8.92
CA ASN A 184 -18.65 4.70 -8.14
C ASN A 184 -18.77 5.01 -6.64
N VAL A 185 -18.74 6.28 -6.26
CA VAL A 185 -18.87 6.69 -4.85
C VAL A 185 -20.25 6.28 -4.32
N ASN A 186 -20.25 5.74 -3.09
CA ASN A 186 -21.45 5.24 -2.40
C ASN A 186 -22.22 4.13 -3.13
N LYS A 187 -21.63 3.53 -4.15
CA LYS A 187 -22.18 2.36 -4.85
C LYS A 187 -21.46 1.10 -4.37
N ILE A 188 -22.23 0.11 -3.94
CA ILE A 188 -21.67 -1.20 -3.58
C ILE A 188 -21.30 -1.95 -4.86
N LEU A 189 -20.04 -2.32 -4.96
CA LEU A 189 -19.55 -3.26 -5.96
C LEU A 189 -19.60 -4.66 -5.38
N LYS A 190 -19.96 -5.64 -6.20
CA LYS A 190 -19.99 -7.06 -5.86
C LYS A 190 -18.96 -7.84 -6.67
N SER A 191 -18.53 -8.98 -6.16
CA SER A 191 -17.73 -9.93 -6.95
C SER A 191 -18.58 -10.42 -8.16
N PRO A 192 -18.01 -10.57 -9.39
CA PRO A 192 -16.60 -10.36 -9.76
C PRO A 192 -16.25 -8.91 -10.13
N ASP A 193 -17.22 -7.99 -10.17
CA ASP A 193 -17.02 -6.61 -10.63
C ASP A 193 -15.97 -5.83 -9.83
N ILE A 194 -15.74 -6.20 -8.55
CA ILE A 194 -14.70 -5.61 -7.71
C ILE A 194 -13.35 -5.78 -8.39
N PHE A 195 -12.97 -7.02 -8.67
CA PHE A 195 -11.69 -7.34 -9.28
C PHE A 195 -11.56 -6.75 -10.69
N LEU A 196 -12.62 -6.86 -11.50
CA LEU A 196 -12.67 -6.31 -12.86
C LEU A 196 -12.50 -4.79 -12.88
N ASN A 197 -13.12 -4.07 -11.95
CA ASN A 197 -13.01 -2.61 -11.88
C ASN A 197 -11.63 -2.15 -11.40
N TYR A 198 -10.97 -2.90 -10.51
CA TYR A 198 -9.67 -2.51 -9.94
C TYR A 198 -8.48 -2.95 -10.76
N PHE A 199 -8.52 -4.11 -11.42
CA PHE A 199 -7.36 -4.72 -12.06
C PHE A 199 -7.48 -4.94 -13.56
N GLN A 200 -8.68 -4.96 -14.13
CA GLN A 200 -8.87 -5.28 -15.56
C GLN A 200 -9.18 -4.08 -16.44
N LYS A 201 -9.89 -3.07 -15.95
CA LYS A 201 -10.19 -1.89 -16.78
C LYS A 201 -8.95 -1.01 -16.92
N LYS A 202 -8.75 -0.42 -18.13
CA LYS A 202 -7.68 0.53 -18.54
C LYS A 202 -7.52 1.73 -17.60
N ARG A 203 -7.33 1.51 -16.31
CA ARG A 203 -7.08 2.53 -15.32
C ARG A 203 -5.66 2.40 -14.81
N ASP A 204 -5.16 3.49 -14.38
CA ASP A 204 -3.94 3.55 -13.62
C ASP A 204 -3.99 2.52 -12.50
N ILE A 205 -3.25 1.42 -12.66
CA ILE A 205 -3.11 0.37 -11.63
C ILE A 205 -2.64 0.98 -10.30
N THR A 206 -2.13 2.21 -10.32
CA THR A 206 -1.72 2.97 -9.15
C THR A 206 -2.83 3.19 -8.13
N GLU A 207 -4.09 3.37 -8.55
CA GLU A 207 -5.22 3.64 -7.66
C GLU A 207 -5.54 2.48 -6.70
N SER A 208 -5.19 1.24 -7.07
CA SER A 208 -5.52 0.04 -6.27
C SER A 208 -4.39 -0.50 -5.40
N ARG A 209 -3.19 0.09 -5.46
CA ARG A 209 -1.99 -0.44 -4.80
C ARG A 209 -1.92 -0.18 -3.31
N PHE A 210 -2.50 0.91 -2.84
CA PHE A 210 -2.37 1.29 -1.45
C PHE A 210 -3.17 0.35 -0.55
N ILE A 211 -2.56 -0.02 0.56
CA ILE A 211 -3.20 -0.84 1.59
C ILE A 211 -3.79 0.02 2.72
N PHE A 212 -3.28 1.23 2.89
CA PHE A 212 -3.64 2.15 3.98
C PHE A 212 -4.82 3.08 3.65
N ASP A 213 -5.36 3.01 2.44
CA ASP A 213 -6.56 3.75 2.01
C ASP A 213 -7.86 2.90 2.15
N LYS A 214 -7.79 1.80 2.88
CA LYS A 214 -8.91 0.86 3.00
C LYS A 214 -9.09 0.32 4.41
N MET A 215 -10.33 0.13 4.79
CA MET A 215 -10.72 -0.69 5.92
C MET A 215 -11.22 -2.04 5.41
N TYR A 216 -10.66 -3.12 5.94
CA TYR A 216 -10.88 -4.51 5.50
C TYR A 216 -11.60 -5.31 6.58
N LYS A 217 -12.60 -6.09 6.20
CA LYS A 217 -13.14 -7.12 7.10
C LYS A 217 -12.05 -8.14 7.44
N ARG A 218 -11.86 -8.43 8.72
CA ARG A 218 -10.73 -9.23 9.23
C ARG A 218 -10.57 -10.58 8.52
N GLU A 219 -11.66 -11.27 8.19
CA GLU A 219 -11.61 -12.56 7.50
C GLU A 219 -10.93 -12.51 6.13
N LEU A 220 -10.90 -11.35 5.46
CA LEU A 220 -10.19 -11.19 4.19
C LEU A 220 -8.68 -11.34 4.34
N ILE A 221 -8.14 -11.04 5.50
CA ILE A 221 -6.69 -11.14 5.75
C ILE A 221 -6.24 -12.59 5.73
N GLN A 222 -7.02 -13.50 6.36
CA GLN A 222 -6.75 -14.92 6.29
C GLN A 222 -6.79 -15.43 4.84
N LYS A 223 -7.86 -15.10 4.12
CA LYS A 223 -8.02 -15.50 2.72
C LYS A 223 -6.90 -14.97 1.83
N ALA A 224 -6.46 -13.71 2.05
CA ALA A 224 -5.35 -13.12 1.32
C ALA A 224 -4.02 -13.80 1.66
N ALA A 225 -3.78 -14.09 2.95
CA ALA A 225 -2.57 -14.78 3.40
C ALA A 225 -2.46 -16.18 2.77
N ASP A 226 -3.56 -16.93 2.74
CA ASP A 226 -3.62 -18.27 2.11
C ASP A 226 -3.35 -18.17 0.60
N LEU A 227 -3.94 -17.19 -0.06
CA LEU A 227 -3.77 -16.96 -1.50
C LEU A 227 -2.34 -16.55 -1.85
N ILE A 228 -1.73 -15.61 -1.11
CA ILE A 228 -0.34 -15.19 -1.31
C ILE A 228 0.62 -16.37 -1.05
N GLY A 229 0.39 -17.10 0.02
CA GLY A 229 1.19 -18.22 0.45
C GLY A 229 2.39 -17.82 1.32
N PRO A 230 2.71 -18.64 2.36
CA PRO A 230 3.75 -18.32 3.33
C PRO A 230 5.15 -18.24 2.73
N GLN A 231 5.41 -18.93 1.63
CA GLN A 231 6.68 -18.87 0.90
C GLN A 231 6.97 -17.47 0.32
N ILE A 232 5.95 -16.63 0.16
CA ILE A 232 6.07 -15.24 -0.34
C ILE A 232 6.02 -14.24 0.80
N TRP A 233 4.95 -14.27 1.63
CA TRP A 233 4.78 -13.23 2.63
C TRP A 233 5.75 -13.34 3.82
N ASN A 234 6.46 -14.48 3.98
CA ASN A 234 7.58 -14.61 4.91
C ASN A 234 8.89 -13.97 4.40
N GLN A 235 8.95 -13.50 3.16
CA GLN A 235 10.12 -12.83 2.62
C GLN A 235 10.09 -11.33 2.93
N ILE A 236 11.29 -10.74 3.05
CA ILE A 236 11.42 -9.28 3.22
C ILE A 236 11.31 -8.63 1.84
N LEU A 237 10.09 -8.26 1.46
CA LEU A 237 9.84 -7.49 0.25
C LEU A 237 9.92 -6.00 0.56
N SER A 238 10.77 -5.29 -0.18
CA SER A 238 10.89 -3.82 -0.10
C SER A 238 10.01 -3.10 -1.11
N PHE A 239 9.48 -3.83 -2.12
CA PHE A 239 8.70 -3.25 -3.18
C PHE A 239 7.62 -4.20 -3.74
N GLY A 240 6.48 -3.64 -4.17
CA GLY A 240 5.39 -4.38 -4.81
C GLY A 240 4.49 -5.18 -3.87
N TYR A 241 4.84 -5.31 -2.60
CA TYR A 241 4.07 -6.08 -1.62
C TYR A 241 2.64 -5.55 -1.43
N GLU A 242 2.46 -4.24 -1.51
CA GLU A 242 1.12 -3.63 -1.43
C GLU A 242 0.23 -4.07 -2.57
N PHE A 243 0.78 -4.09 -3.77
CA PHE A 243 0.08 -4.51 -4.97
C PHE A 243 -0.35 -5.98 -4.88
N LEU A 244 0.53 -6.86 -4.39
CA LEU A 244 0.22 -8.27 -4.18
C LEU A 244 -0.87 -8.46 -3.11
N PHE A 245 -0.76 -7.72 -2.00
CA PHE A 245 -1.74 -7.77 -0.93
C PHE A 245 -3.13 -7.27 -1.40
N ALA A 246 -3.17 -6.10 -2.04
CA ALA A 246 -4.41 -5.56 -2.59
C ALA A 246 -5.05 -6.52 -3.61
N PHE A 247 -4.24 -7.11 -4.50
CA PHE A 247 -4.68 -8.13 -5.45
C PHE A 247 -5.33 -9.32 -4.73
N ALA A 248 -4.65 -9.88 -3.73
CA ALA A 248 -5.14 -11.05 -3.00
C ALA A 248 -6.46 -10.75 -2.26
N VAL A 249 -6.57 -9.60 -1.62
CA VAL A 249 -7.80 -9.17 -0.94
C VAL A 249 -8.94 -8.96 -1.93
N MET A 250 -8.71 -8.22 -3.03
CA MET A 250 -9.77 -7.93 -3.99
C MET A 250 -10.31 -9.17 -4.70
N LYS A 251 -9.48 -10.20 -4.90
CA LYS A 251 -9.94 -11.50 -5.40
C LYS A 251 -10.89 -12.23 -4.44
N GLN A 252 -10.82 -11.95 -3.16
CA GLN A 252 -11.60 -12.62 -2.10
C GLN A 252 -12.75 -11.75 -1.56
N CYS A 253 -12.80 -10.50 -1.98
CA CYS A 253 -13.78 -9.53 -1.53
C CYS A 253 -15.13 -9.74 -2.23
N ASN A 254 -16.23 -9.83 -1.48
CA ASN A 254 -17.55 -9.99 -2.02
C ASN A 254 -18.34 -8.67 -2.11
N SER A 255 -17.99 -7.69 -1.27
CA SER A 255 -18.61 -6.37 -1.25
C SER A 255 -17.61 -5.27 -0.99
N PHE A 256 -17.65 -4.23 -1.81
CA PHE A 256 -16.70 -3.14 -1.79
C PHE A 256 -17.41 -1.80 -2.03
N ILE A 257 -17.02 -0.78 -1.29
CA ILE A 257 -17.58 0.56 -1.46
C ILE A 257 -16.47 1.63 -1.49
N ASN A 258 -16.61 2.57 -2.42
CA ASN A 258 -15.83 3.81 -2.43
C ASN A 258 -16.58 4.92 -1.71
N ILE A 259 -15.91 5.64 -0.81
CA ILE A 259 -16.43 6.85 -0.20
C ILE A 259 -15.60 8.06 -0.64
N LYS A 260 -16.22 9.25 -0.67
CA LYS A 260 -15.55 10.49 -1.09
C LYS A 260 -14.76 11.18 0.01
N ASP A 261 -14.94 10.74 1.26
CA ASP A 261 -14.32 11.38 2.42
C ASP A 261 -12.81 11.19 2.38
N ILE A 262 -12.07 12.25 2.67
CA ILE A 262 -10.63 12.21 2.86
C ILE A 262 -10.39 11.83 4.33
N CYS A 263 -9.94 10.61 4.55
CA CYS A 263 -9.83 10.03 5.89
C CYS A 263 -8.39 9.98 6.41
N TYR A 264 -7.42 9.99 5.51
CA TYR A 264 -6.03 9.71 5.84
C TYR A 264 -5.09 10.66 5.11
N CYS A 265 -4.05 11.12 5.78
CA CYS A 265 -3.02 11.97 5.20
C CYS A 265 -1.69 11.22 5.16
N HIS A 266 -1.19 10.99 3.95
CA HIS A 266 0.10 10.37 3.69
C HIS A 266 1.19 11.45 3.66
N LYS A 267 2.20 11.30 4.52
CA LYS A 267 3.32 12.22 4.61
C LYS A 267 4.41 11.82 3.63
N ILE A 268 4.76 12.72 2.70
CA ILE A 268 5.90 12.54 1.81
C ILE A 268 7.06 13.42 2.31
N LYS A 269 8.21 12.79 2.51
CA LYS A 269 9.48 13.43 2.86
C LYS A 269 10.46 13.31 1.71
N ASP A 270 11.43 14.23 1.67
CA ASP A 270 12.55 14.21 0.69
C ASP A 270 13.33 12.89 0.69
N GLU A 271 13.37 12.19 1.84
CA GLU A 271 14.07 10.90 2.02
C GLU A 271 13.15 9.67 1.85
N SER A 272 11.99 9.83 1.24
CA SER A 272 11.08 8.70 1.00
C SER A 272 11.78 7.59 0.21
N THR A 273 11.72 6.36 0.70
CA THR A 273 12.38 5.20 0.07
C THR A 273 11.86 4.87 -1.31
N MET A 274 10.73 5.45 -1.70
CA MET A 274 10.05 5.17 -2.98
C MET A 274 10.00 6.36 -3.94
N TRP A 275 10.13 7.60 -3.43
CA TRP A 275 9.92 8.80 -4.22
C TRP A 275 11.06 9.79 -3.98
N GLU A 276 11.64 10.33 -5.03
CA GLU A 276 12.52 11.50 -5.01
C GLU A 276 11.75 12.72 -5.46
N ILE A 277 11.93 13.84 -4.77
CA ILE A 277 11.36 15.13 -5.15
C ILE A 277 12.35 15.81 -6.10
N ASP A 278 11.92 16.10 -7.33
CA ASP A 278 12.67 16.86 -8.31
C ASP A 278 11.86 18.12 -8.69
N GLY A 279 12.09 19.20 -7.98
CA GLY A 279 11.27 20.40 -8.06
C GLY A 279 9.82 20.10 -7.66
N ASP A 280 8.85 20.43 -8.51
CA ASP A 280 7.43 20.15 -8.29
C ASP A 280 6.99 18.72 -8.68
N ARG A 281 7.94 17.83 -9.00
CA ARG A 281 7.66 16.47 -9.49
C ARG A 281 8.24 15.43 -8.57
N LEU A 282 7.42 14.44 -8.23
CA LEU A 282 7.88 13.22 -7.59
C LEU A 282 8.49 12.29 -8.63
N LYS A 283 9.76 11.94 -8.45
CA LYS A 283 10.42 10.89 -9.20
C LYS A 283 10.51 9.63 -8.36
N TYR A 284 10.26 8.52 -9.01
CA TYR A 284 10.45 7.19 -8.42
C TYR A 284 11.95 6.86 -8.37
N ASN A 285 12.45 6.40 -7.22
CA ASN A 285 13.83 5.95 -7.07
C ASN A 285 14.00 4.58 -7.75
N GLU A 286 14.46 4.58 -9.01
CA GLU A 286 14.43 3.44 -9.93
C GLU A 286 15.64 2.49 -9.82
N ASP A 287 16.71 2.86 -9.11
CA ASP A 287 18.02 2.21 -9.28
C ASP A 287 18.31 1.01 -8.36
N SER A 288 17.31 0.51 -7.63
CA SER A 288 17.56 -0.61 -6.70
C SER A 288 17.31 -1.97 -7.35
N ASN A 289 18.37 -2.71 -7.69
CA ASN A 289 18.26 -4.12 -8.13
C ASN A 289 17.40 -4.97 -7.20
N LYS A 290 17.43 -4.69 -5.89
CA LYS A 290 16.58 -5.39 -4.92
C LYS A 290 15.10 -5.13 -5.17
N LYS A 291 14.70 -3.89 -5.40
CA LYS A 291 13.30 -3.53 -5.69
C LYS A 291 12.79 -4.21 -6.95
N ILE A 292 13.64 -4.31 -7.97
CA ILE A 292 13.33 -5.04 -9.22
C ILE A 292 13.10 -6.54 -8.93
N GLY A 293 13.97 -7.15 -8.12
CA GLY A 293 13.83 -8.55 -7.72
C GLY A 293 12.56 -8.84 -6.93
N ASP A 294 12.25 -7.98 -5.97
CA ASP A 294 11.02 -8.06 -5.16
C ASP A 294 9.77 -7.92 -6.05
N TYR A 295 9.78 -6.98 -6.98
CA TYR A 295 8.66 -6.76 -7.90
C TYR A 295 8.45 -7.94 -8.85
N MET A 296 9.53 -8.57 -9.34
CA MET A 296 9.43 -9.78 -10.11
C MET A 296 8.74 -10.90 -9.37
N LEU A 297 9.13 -11.14 -8.12
CA LEU A 297 8.54 -12.18 -7.29
C LEU A 297 7.03 -11.94 -7.09
N VAL A 298 6.65 -10.69 -6.85
CA VAL A 298 5.25 -10.28 -6.75
C VAL A 298 4.49 -10.58 -8.03
N LEU A 299 5.00 -10.16 -9.18
CA LEU A 299 4.35 -10.34 -10.48
C LEU A 299 4.28 -11.82 -10.88
N GLU A 300 5.34 -12.58 -10.64
CA GLU A 300 5.35 -14.02 -10.89
C GLU A 300 4.25 -14.71 -10.07
N ARG A 301 4.09 -14.33 -8.79
CA ARG A 301 3.02 -14.87 -7.94
C ARG A 301 1.63 -14.50 -8.45
N MET A 302 1.42 -13.25 -8.83
CA MET A 302 0.13 -12.81 -9.38
C MET A 302 -0.22 -13.55 -10.69
N LEU A 303 0.76 -13.77 -11.56
CA LEU A 303 0.56 -14.53 -12.80
C LEU A 303 0.24 -16.00 -12.53
N GLN A 304 0.90 -16.63 -11.55
CA GLN A 304 0.57 -18.00 -11.11
C GLN A 304 -0.87 -18.09 -10.62
N LEU A 305 -1.30 -17.13 -9.80
CA LEU A 305 -2.65 -17.08 -9.23
C LEU A 305 -3.77 -16.86 -10.27
N THR A 306 -3.42 -16.43 -11.47
CA THR A 306 -4.35 -16.18 -12.59
C THR A 306 -4.16 -17.13 -13.78
N GLU A 307 -3.28 -18.13 -13.67
CA GLU A 307 -2.89 -18.97 -14.81
C GLU A 307 -4.05 -19.76 -15.41
N ASN A 308 -4.95 -20.23 -14.59
CA ASN A 308 -6.08 -21.09 -14.99
C ASN A 308 -7.38 -20.32 -15.27
N GLU A 309 -7.40 -19.01 -15.13
CA GLU A 309 -8.59 -18.19 -15.28
C GLU A 309 -8.59 -17.49 -16.64
N LYS A 310 -9.50 -17.88 -17.52
CA LYS A 310 -9.65 -17.31 -18.88
C LYS A 310 -9.95 -15.81 -18.85
N ASP A 311 -10.73 -15.36 -17.88
CA ASP A 311 -11.21 -13.97 -17.77
C ASP A 311 -10.16 -12.98 -17.29
N ASN A 312 -8.96 -13.44 -16.96
CA ASN A 312 -7.85 -12.58 -16.51
C ASN A 312 -6.90 -12.10 -17.65
N GLY A 313 -7.27 -12.27 -18.91
CA GLY A 313 -6.46 -11.84 -20.05
C GLY A 313 -6.08 -10.37 -19.99
N GLU A 314 -7.06 -9.49 -19.77
CA GLU A 314 -6.84 -8.04 -19.68
C GLU A 314 -5.99 -7.65 -18.47
N PHE A 315 -6.17 -8.31 -17.33
CA PHE A 315 -5.32 -8.12 -16.15
C PHE A 315 -3.86 -8.47 -16.44
N ARG A 316 -3.60 -9.63 -17.07
CA ARG A 316 -2.25 -10.06 -17.47
C ARG A 316 -1.63 -9.09 -18.46
N GLU A 317 -2.39 -8.58 -19.42
CA GLU A 317 -1.93 -7.55 -20.34
C GLU A 317 -1.59 -6.23 -19.64
N ASN A 318 -2.36 -5.83 -18.63
CA ASN A 318 -2.10 -4.61 -17.86
C ASN A 318 -0.82 -4.74 -17.02
N ILE A 319 -0.59 -5.90 -16.39
CA ILE A 319 0.69 -6.21 -15.74
C ILE A 319 1.85 -6.09 -16.75
N LEU A 320 1.67 -6.64 -17.94
CA LEU A 320 2.68 -6.55 -18.99
C LEU A 320 2.93 -5.11 -19.43
N LYS A 321 1.88 -4.33 -19.69
CA LYS A 321 2.03 -2.92 -20.08
C LYS A 321 2.79 -2.12 -19.04
N GLU A 322 2.55 -2.36 -17.77
CA GLU A 322 3.24 -1.67 -16.69
C GLU A 322 4.73 -2.06 -16.60
N LEU A 323 5.03 -3.35 -16.75
CA LEU A 323 6.41 -3.85 -16.84
C LEU A 323 7.16 -3.31 -18.05
N LEU A 324 6.44 -2.90 -19.09
CA LEU A 324 6.95 -2.58 -20.41
C LEU A 324 7.09 -1.07 -20.67
N GLU A 325 6.86 -0.22 -19.67
CA GLU A 325 7.28 1.16 -19.77
C GLU A 325 8.80 1.22 -19.97
N GLU A 326 9.24 1.98 -20.95
CA GLU A 326 10.66 2.05 -21.40
C GLU A 326 11.65 2.23 -20.25
N LYS A 327 11.25 2.99 -19.21
CA LYS A 327 12.06 3.21 -18.02
C LYS A 327 12.38 1.92 -17.26
N TYR A 328 11.39 1.00 -17.12
CA TYR A 328 11.61 -0.29 -16.46
C TYR A 328 12.43 -1.24 -17.33
N LEU A 329 12.22 -1.25 -18.64
CA LEU A 329 12.96 -2.11 -19.55
C LEU A 329 14.47 -1.85 -19.51
N LYS A 330 14.89 -0.57 -19.41
CA LYS A 330 16.30 -0.20 -19.27
C LYS A 330 16.89 -0.72 -17.94
N SER A 331 16.15 -0.56 -16.85
CA SER A 331 16.57 -1.05 -15.53
C SER A 331 16.63 -2.57 -15.47
N ILE A 332 15.64 -3.27 -16.02
CA ILE A 332 15.61 -4.72 -16.16
C ILE A 332 16.83 -5.23 -16.94
N ALA A 333 17.12 -4.63 -18.08
CA ALA A 333 18.24 -5.04 -18.94
C ALA A 333 19.61 -4.92 -18.25
N ARG A 334 19.73 -4.00 -17.29
CA ARG A 334 20.94 -3.79 -16.48
C ARG A 334 20.98 -4.62 -15.22
N SER A 335 19.86 -5.21 -14.80
CA SER A 335 19.75 -5.93 -13.54
C SER A 335 20.39 -7.30 -13.59
N ILE A 336 20.73 -7.84 -12.41
CA ILE A 336 21.16 -9.23 -12.25
C ILE A 336 20.01 -10.23 -12.48
N PHE A 337 18.77 -9.74 -12.54
CA PHE A 337 17.56 -10.54 -12.74
C PHE A 337 17.10 -10.64 -14.20
N TYR A 338 17.91 -10.16 -15.14
CA TYR A 338 17.59 -10.16 -16.57
C TYR A 338 17.02 -11.47 -17.08
N ASP A 339 17.69 -12.61 -16.80
CA ASP A 339 17.27 -13.93 -17.28
C ASP A 339 15.91 -14.35 -16.70
N LYS A 340 15.63 -13.99 -15.43
CA LYS A 340 14.34 -14.25 -14.81
C LYS A 340 13.21 -13.48 -15.49
N PHE A 341 13.47 -12.24 -15.91
CA PHE A 341 12.48 -11.45 -16.66
C PHE A 341 12.21 -12.04 -18.03
N ILE A 342 13.25 -12.48 -18.75
CA ILE A 342 13.06 -13.18 -20.03
C ILE A 342 12.19 -14.41 -19.83
N THR A 343 12.48 -15.25 -18.83
CA THR A 343 11.68 -16.43 -18.50
C THR A 343 10.22 -16.06 -18.16
N LEU A 344 10.00 -14.96 -17.43
CA LEU A 344 8.65 -14.48 -17.12
C LEU A 344 7.88 -14.09 -18.39
N PHE A 345 8.52 -13.35 -19.31
CA PHE A 345 7.91 -13.00 -20.59
C PHE A 345 7.62 -14.22 -21.48
N GLU A 346 8.49 -15.22 -21.45
CA GLU A 346 8.25 -16.48 -22.15
C GLU A 346 7.03 -17.22 -21.58
N LYS A 347 6.87 -17.27 -20.27
CA LYS A 347 5.66 -17.83 -19.63
C LYS A 347 4.40 -17.11 -20.09
N ILE A 348 4.43 -15.79 -20.21
CA ILE A 348 3.29 -15.01 -20.67
C ILE A 348 3.01 -15.27 -22.16
N TYR A 349 4.05 -15.29 -22.99
CA TYR A 349 3.93 -15.61 -24.40
C TYR A 349 3.31 -17.00 -24.64
N ASN A 350 3.69 -17.98 -23.83
CA ASN A 350 3.24 -19.37 -23.92
C ASN A 350 1.93 -19.63 -23.15
N TRP A 351 1.37 -18.61 -22.48
CA TRP A 351 0.11 -18.78 -21.77
C TRP A 351 -1.01 -19.19 -22.73
N LYS A 352 -1.74 -20.27 -22.36
CA LYS A 352 -2.73 -20.92 -23.24
C LYS A 352 -3.89 -20.01 -23.72
N TYR A 353 -4.17 -18.93 -22.98
CA TYR A 353 -5.21 -17.95 -23.31
C TYR A 353 -4.66 -16.66 -23.93
N ALA A 354 -3.35 -16.54 -24.15
CA ALA A 354 -2.77 -15.35 -24.76
C ALA A 354 -3.25 -15.21 -26.21
N ASP A 355 -3.86 -14.06 -26.53
CA ASP A 355 -4.26 -13.71 -27.88
C ASP A 355 -3.07 -13.32 -28.75
N LYS A 356 -3.35 -13.04 -30.06
CA LYS A 356 -2.29 -12.66 -31.02
C LYS A 356 -1.60 -11.36 -30.64
N ASP A 357 -2.33 -10.39 -30.07
CA ASP A 357 -1.81 -9.08 -29.71
C ASP A 357 -0.94 -9.16 -28.45
N THR A 358 -1.35 -9.94 -27.44
CA THR A 358 -0.53 -10.25 -26.26
C THR A 358 0.78 -10.92 -26.66
N LYS A 359 0.73 -11.92 -27.54
CA LYS A 359 1.92 -12.62 -28.04
C LYS A 359 2.84 -11.69 -28.83
N LYS A 360 2.29 -10.87 -29.72
CA LYS A 360 3.04 -9.90 -30.49
C LYS A 360 3.78 -8.90 -29.60
N ARG A 361 3.05 -8.26 -28.67
CA ARG A 361 3.61 -7.30 -27.71
C ARG A 361 4.68 -7.93 -26.84
N THR A 362 4.44 -9.10 -26.28
CA THR A 362 5.44 -9.81 -25.46
C THR A 362 6.71 -10.06 -26.23
N LYS A 363 6.61 -10.49 -27.51
CA LYS A 363 7.77 -10.70 -28.39
C LYS A 363 8.54 -9.42 -28.69
N GLU A 364 7.85 -8.31 -28.94
CA GLU A 364 8.47 -7.00 -29.16
C GLU A 364 9.24 -6.53 -27.93
N ASN A 365 8.70 -6.76 -26.76
CA ASN A 365 9.29 -6.39 -25.48
C ASN A 365 10.53 -7.20 -25.14
N ILE A 366 10.48 -8.53 -25.36
CA ILE A 366 11.69 -9.36 -25.24
C ILE A 366 12.81 -8.83 -26.12
N LYS A 367 12.50 -8.48 -27.40
CA LYS A 367 13.49 -7.90 -28.30
C LYS A 367 14.05 -6.59 -27.77
N THR A 368 13.21 -5.71 -27.23
CA THR A 368 13.61 -4.42 -26.66
C THR A 368 14.56 -4.61 -25.48
N ILE A 369 14.23 -5.49 -24.55
CA ILE A 369 15.10 -5.81 -23.39
C ILE A 369 16.45 -6.36 -23.86
N ILE A 370 16.45 -7.28 -24.81
CA ILE A 370 17.68 -7.82 -25.39
C ILE A 370 18.53 -6.73 -26.04
N SER A 371 17.93 -5.80 -26.79
CA SER A 371 18.66 -4.70 -27.42
C SER A 371 19.33 -3.79 -26.41
N TYR A 372 18.66 -3.44 -25.32
CA TYR A 372 19.26 -2.66 -24.21
C TYR A 372 20.39 -3.40 -23.51
N LYS A 373 20.29 -4.73 -23.33
CA LYS A 373 21.37 -5.53 -22.76
C LYS A 373 22.62 -5.51 -23.65
N ILE A 374 22.45 -5.67 -24.96
CA ILE A 374 23.54 -5.63 -25.95
C ILE A 374 24.18 -4.25 -25.95
N GLU A 375 23.40 -3.18 -25.97
CA GLU A 375 23.92 -1.80 -25.95
C GLU A 375 24.71 -1.50 -24.68
N SER A 376 24.21 -1.94 -23.53
CA SER A 376 24.92 -1.81 -22.25
C SER A 376 26.24 -2.58 -22.24
N GLY A 377 26.28 -3.78 -22.83
CA GLY A 377 27.50 -4.58 -22.97
C GLY A 377 28.53 -3.90 -23.88
N LYS A 378 28.10 -3.30 -25.00
CA LYS A 378 28.99 -2.56 -25.89
C LYS A 378 29.62 -1.34 -25.22
N LYS A 379 28.82 -0.57 -24.42
CA LYS A 379 29.35 0.56 -23.66
C LYS A 379 30.41 0.13 -22.65
N PHE A 380 30.19 -1.00 -21.98
CA PHE A 380 31.14 -1.56 -21.01
C PHE A 380 32.44 -2.01 -21.67
N ILE A 381 32.36 -2.69 -22.81
CA ILE A 381 33.54 -3.12 -23.59
C ILE A 381 34.36 -1.91 -24.07
N ASN A 382 33.70 -0.85 -24.57
CA ASN A 382 34.36 0.36 -24.96
C ASN A 382 35.05 1.11 -23.81
N LEU A 383 34.46 1.03 -22.60
CA LEU A 383 35.04 1.61 -21.38
C LEU A 383 36.31 0.84 -20.92
N LEU A 384 36.35 -0.49 -21.14
CA LEU A 384 37.50 -1.31 -20.82
C LEU A 384 38.63 -1.21 -21.88
N ALA A 385 38.28 -0.73 -23.08
CA ALA A 385 39.23 -0.56 -24.20
C ALA A 385 39.84 0.86 -24.27
N SER A 386 39.33 1.81 -23.50
CA SER A 386 39.86 3.16 -23.31
C SER A 386 40.72 3.25 -22.07
#